data_a64a2baffc96ee7984bcdea7ac2d74d8
#
_entry.id   a64a2baffc96ee7984bcdea7ac2d74d8
#
_cell.length_a   1.000
_cell.length_b   1.000
_cell.length_c   1.000
_cell.angle_alpha   90.00
_cell.angle_beta   90.00
_cell.angle_gamma   90.00
#
_symmetry.space_group_name_H-M   'P 1'
#
loop_
_entity.id
_entity.type
_entity.pdbx_description
1 polymer ?
#
loop_
_entity_poly.entity_id
_entity_poly.type
_entity_poly.pdbx_seq_one_letter_code
_entity_poly.pdbx_strand_id
1 'polypeptide(L)'
;MAMIACRSRLGQNYEFPDVTRDRVFSLRTKDYRMQIISIIPNLGSAFNAAVIRTAAFVVLASGVSHADEPATTPAATVTEEASDILKRVRQHSFQPLSNGFTNDAELRTHGVADLTNDDWKVNTLAVRDLCRQDAKVIPILLDAMTDLNLHVRHVAALSLGILPLIPDATAENDRRIAALESALLNDQEQVVRSEAAIALGRLLATTAVPNLKTVAEMDSSKDVQHQCEIAIERISKMQQDESLLNAYRRLEESTFNSVTTGQPAPDFTLADTDGKSWTLSELRGSKTVVLIWIFADWCPVCHGEFRELIQMKQLYVDSDVAVVTIECHEQFRNRVMTGDQLLTLHGENKKTPQAGYPGSLWWSHLSDPAGAVGAMYGVSPLAFAVHSEYINRPSTVIIDKDGIVRFAYYGTFWGDRPSIHKTLEMIQTNDYQFVHPKRLVKR
;
A
#
# COMPACT_ATOMS: atom_id res chain seq x y z
N MET A 1 -43.30 24.42 2.40
CA MET A 1 -43.65 23.14 1.78
C MET A 1 -43.11 23.12 0.37
N ALA A 2 -42.03 22.45 0.14
CA ALA A 2 -41.58 22.09 -1.20
C ALA A 2 -40.83 20.74 -1.03
N MET A 3 -41.46 19.67 -1.49
CA MET A 3 -40.83 18.34 -1.60
C MET A 3 -39.87 18.35 -2.79
N ILE A 4 -38.62 18.11 -2.54
CA ILE A 4 -37.65 17.75 -3.59
C ILE A 4 -37.50 16.24 -3.53
N ALA A 5 -38.10 15.53 -4.50
CA ALA A 5 -37.92 14.12 -4.70
C ALA A 5 -36.62 13.90 -5.51
N CYS A 6 -35.63 13.35 -4.90
CA CYS A 6 -34.46 12.85 -5.59
C CYS A 6 -34.70 11.38 -5.99
N ARG A 7 -34.90 11.13 -7.28
CA ARG A 7 -35.01 9.76 -7.81
C ARG A 7 -33.59 9.23 -8.04
N SER A 8 -33.22 8.22 -7.28
CA SER A 8 -32.03 7.43 -7.60
C SER A 8 -32.32 6.50 -8.79
N ARG A 9 -31.33 6.34 -9.69
CA ARG A 9 -31.43 5.46 -10.88
C ARG A 9 -31.42 3.96 -10.58
N LEU A 10 -31.60 3.55 -9.33
CA LEU A 10 -31.52 2.14 -8.91
C LEU A 10 -32.81 1.57 -8.30
N GLY A 11 -33.94 2.20 -8.49
CA GLY A 11 -35.26 1.56 -8.30
C GLY A 11 -35.53 0.85 -6.96
N GLN A 12 -34.86 1.21 -5.87
CA GLN A 12 -35.16 0.69 -4.54
C GLN A 12 -35.49 1.86 -3.59
N ASN A 13 -36.73 1.82 -3.09
CA ASN A 13 -37.20 2.74 -2.04
C ASN A 13 -36.66 2.24 -0.70
N TYR A 14 -35.87 3.05 -0.01
CA TYR A 14 -35.61 2.87 1.42
C TYR A 14 -36.41 3.91 2.19
N GLU A 15 -37.37 3.44 3.00
CA GLU A 15 -38.04 4.25 4.00
C GLU A 15 -37.13 4.39 5.23
N PHE A 16 -36.80 5.64 5.58
CA PHE A 16 -36.15 5.97 6.86
C PHE A 16 -37.23 6.32 7.88
N PRO A 17 -37.14 5.84 9.12
CA PRO A 17 -38.05 6.24 10.17
C PRO A 17 -37.79 7.68 10.60
N ASP A 18 -38.89 8.41 10.73
CA ASP A 18 -39.00 9.80 11.15
C ASP A 18 -38.51 9.98 12.60
N VAL A 19 -37.45 10.73 12.83
CA VAL A 19 -36.99 11.12 14.18
C VAL A 19 -37.43 12.56 14.42
N THR A 20 -38.55 12.68 15.11
CA THR A 20 -39.08 13.94 15.59
C THR A 20 -38.16 14.64 16.58
N ARG A 21 -38.06 15.93 16.40
CA ARG A 21 -37.48 16.95 17.31
C ARG A 21 -38.02 16.82 18.73
N ASP A 22 -37.13 17.14 19.62
CA ASP A 22 -37.25 17.82 20.92
C ASP A 22 -36.62 17.01 22.06
N ARG A 23 -35.44 17.43 22.45
CA ARG A 23 -35.04 17.66 23.84
C ARG A 23 -33.71 18.42 23.93
N VAL A 24 -33.81 19.66 24.25
CA VAL A 24 -32.72 20.52 24.73
C VAL A 24 -32.32 20.01 26.12
N PHE A 25 -31.12 19.50 26.28
CA PHE A 25 -30.51 19.33 27.60
C PHE A 25 -29.34 20.29 27.75
N SER A 26 -29.57 21.28 28.60
CA SER A 26 -28.55 22.19 29.12
C SER A 26 -27.73 21.45 30.17
N LEU A 27 -26.44 21.24 29.91
CA LEU A 27 -25.47 20.83 30.92
C LEU A 27 -24.51 21.99 31.18
N ARG A 28 -24.59 22.52 32.41
CA ARG A 28 -23.66 23.49 32.95
C ARG A 28 -22.30 22.83 33.15
N THR A 29 -21.28 23.43 32.60
CA THR A 29 -19.87 23.12 32.89
C THR A 29 -19.51 23.66 34.27
N LYS A 30 -19.00 22.79 35.13
CA LYS A 30 -18.30 23.15 36.35
C LYS A 30 -16.80 23.19 36.10
N ASP A 31 -16.22 24.29 36.54
CA ASP A 31 -14.80 24.60 36.53
C ASP A 31 -13.89 23.50 37.07
N TYR A 32 -12.84 23.16 36.30
CA TYR A 32 -11.60 22.60 36.84
C TYR A 32 -10.42 23.46 36.39
N ARG A 33 -9.91 24.26 37.33
CA ARG A 33 -8.60 24.91 37.24
C ARG A 33 -7.53 23.83 37.53
N MET A 34 -6.71 23.50 36.53
CA MET A 34 -5.44 22.84 36.79
C MET A 34 -4.37 23.89 37.11
N GLN A 35 -3.84 23.81 38.30
CA GLN A 35 -2.62 24.52 38.66
C GLN A 35 -1.42 23.72 38.18
N ILE A 36 -0.63 24.32 37.31
CA ILE A 36 0.68 23.82 36.87
C ILE A 36 1.68 24.34 37.98
N ILE A 37 2.18 23.43 38.77
CA ILE A 37 3.30 23.70 39.69
C ILE A 37 4.58 23.41 38.91
N SER A 38 5.29 24.45 38.57
CA SER A 38 6.66 24.36 38.04
C SER A 38 7.62 24.19 39.20
N ILE A 39 8.29 23.05 39.31
CA ILE A 39 9.43 22.86 40.18
C ILE A 39 10.69 22.88 39.33
N ILE A 40 11.44 23.97 39.42
CA ILE A 40 12.82 24.05 38.96
C ILE A 40 13.71 23.92 40.21
N PRO A 41 14.64 23.00 40.26
CA PRO A 41 15.81 23.15 41.15
C PRO A 41 16.99 23.59 40.35
N ASN A 42 17.50 24.76 40.70
CA ASN A 42 18.86 25.22 40.44
C ASN A 42 19.86 24.23 41.07
N LEU A 43 20.88 23.84 40.33
CA LEU A 43 22.13 23.40 40.89
C LEU A 43 23.29 23.83 39.96
N GLY A 44 24.16 24.58 40.56
CA GLY A 44 25.27 25.25 39.96
C GLY A 44 26.44 24.34 39.62
N SER A 45 27.29 24.97 38.89
CA SER A 45 28.66 24.68 38.47
C SER A 45 29.52 23.83 39.41
N ALA A 46 30.20 22.82 38.85
CA ALA A 46 31.62 22.58 39.09
C ALA A 46 32.22 21.56 38.10
N PHE A 47 33.31 21.93 37.52
CA PHE A 47 34.29 21.17 36.74
C PHE A 47 34.69 19.82 37.43
N ASN A 48 34.91 18.75 36.69
CA ASN A 48 36.22 18.15 36.50
C ASN A 48 36.24 16.93 35.55
N ALA A 49 37.36 16.84 34.90
CA ALA A 49 37.73 15.95 33.82
C ALA A 49 38.06 14.50 34.29
N ALA A 50 38.00 13.63 33.27
CA ALA A 50 38.77 12.40 33.09
C ALA A 50 38.44 11.19 34.01
N VAL A 51 38.04 10.09 33.41
CA VAL A 51 38.86 8.88 33.23
C VAL A 51 38.11 7.86 32.35
N ILE A 52 38.69 7.62 31.17
CA ILE A 52 38.37 6.44 30.33
C ILE A 52 38.97 5.20 31.01
N ARG A 53 38.16 4.20 31.31
CA ARG A 53 38.66 2.87 31.61
C ARG A 53 38.00 1.86 30.67
N THR A 54 38.82 1.43 29.73
CA THR A 54 38.63 0.26 28.86
C THR A 54 38.59 -1.00 29.73
N ALA A 55 37.48 -1.73 29.70
CA ALA A 55 37.42 -3.09 30.22
C ALA A 55 37.42 -4.04 29.02
N ALA A 56 38.56 -4.69 28.80
CA ALA A 56 38.68 -5.80 27.88
C ALA A 56 38.12 -7.07 28.54
N PHE A 57 37.09 -7.66 27.97
CA PHE A 57 36.63 -8.98 28.31
C PHE A 57 37.37 -10.01 27.41
N VAL A 58 38.21 -10.79 28.04
CA VAL A 58 38.81 -11.99 27.43
C VAL A 58 37.81 -13.14 27.58
N VAL A 59 37.25 -13.60 26.46
CA VAL A 59 36.47 -14.83 26.39
C VAL A 59 37.40 -15.93 25.93
N LEU A 60 37.67 -16.88 26.84
CA LEU A 60 38.37 -18.14 26.52
C LEU A 60 37.40 -19.02 25.71
N ALA A 61 37.71 -19.21 24.44
CA ALA A 61 37.01 -20.18 23.60
C ALA A 61 37.63 -21.56 23.81
N SER A 62 36.85 -22.49 24.33
CA SER A 62 37.14 -23.93 24.27
C SER A 62 36.82 -24.46 22.89
N GLY A 63 37.84 -24.93 22.19
CA GLY A 63 37.72 -25.44 20.85
C GLY A 63 36.94 -26.77 20.80
N VAL A 64 35.98 -26.79 19.88
CA VAL A 64 35.48 -28.03 19.26
C VAL A 64 35.69 -27.86 17.75
N SER A 65 36.63 -28.61 17.22
CA SER A 65 36.87 -28.66 15.79
C SER A 65 35.74 -29.38 15.10
N HIS A 66 34.93 -28.61 14.34
CA HIS A 66 34.10 -29.19 13.29
C HIS A 66 34.84 -28.99 11.97
N ALA A 67 34.94 -30.06 11.20
CA ALA A 67 35.54 -30.08 9.89
C ALA A 67 34.86 -29.06 8.97
N ASP A 68 35.66 -28.19 8.35
CA ASP A 68 35.26 -27.25 7.33
C ASP A 68 34.69 -27.98 6.11
N GLU A 69 33.38 -27.92 5.92
CA GLU A 69 32.81 -28.04 4.57
C GLU A 69 33.17 -26.74 3.81
N PRO A 70 33.63 -26.85 2.56
CA PRO A 70 33.98 -25.68 1.79
C PRO A 70 32.68 -24.88 1.53
N ALA A 71 32.60 -23.66 2.09
CA ALA A 71 31.58 -22.71 1.78
C ALA A 71 31.56 -22.48 0.26
N THR A 72 30.55 -23.01 -0.40
CA THR A 72 30.26 -22.66 -1.79
C THR A 72 29.94 -21.17 -1.84
N THR A 73 30.90 -20.40 -2.31
CA THR A 73 30.69 -18.98 -2.67
C THR A 73 29.50 -18.96 -3.61
N PRO A 74 28.41 -18.21 -3.30
CA PRO A 74 27.32 -18.09 -4.24
C PRO A 74 27.88 -17.49 -5.53
N ALA A 75 27.63 -18.17 -6.66
CA ALA A 75 28.00 -17.68 -7.98
C ALA A 75 27.56 -16.24 -8.09
N ALA A 76 28.49 -15.34 -8.41
CA ALA A 76 28.20 -13.95 -8.65
C ALA A 76 27.12 -13.90 -9.74
N THR A 77 25.89 -13.56 -9.35
CA THR A 77 24.78 -13.35 -10.28
C THR A 77 25.22 -12.21 -11.19
N VAL A 78 25.39 -12.51 -12.47
CA VAL A 78 25.65 -11.48 -13.49
C VAL A 78 24.47 -10.53 -13.43
N THR A 79 24.69 -9.31 -12.95
CA THR A 79 23.67 -8.28 -12.94
C THR A 79 23.41 -7.86 -14.38
N GLU A 80 22.18 -8.03 -14.83
CA GLU A 80 21.73 -7.55 -16.15
C GLU A 80 21.96 -6.04 -16.24
N GLU A 81 22.49 -5.56 -17.36
CA GLU A 81 22.71 -4.12 -17.58
C GLU A 81 21.37 -3.36 -17.63
N ALA A 82 21.33 -2.13 -17.11
CA ALA A 82 20.11 -1.32 -17.08
C ALA A 82 19.47 -1.12 -18.46
N SER A 83 20.28 -1.03 -19.51
CA SER A 83 19.82 -0.95 -20.91
C SER A 83 19.06 -2.21 -21.35
N ASP A 84 19.49 -3.38 -20.93
CA ASP A 84 18.85 -4.65 -21.30
C ASP A 84 17.55 -4.84 -20.50
N ILE A 85 17.51 -4.40 -19.24
CA ILE A 85 16.28 -4.36 -18.42
C ILE A 85 15.22 -3.51 -19.13
N LEU A 86 15.55 -2.27 -19.51
CA LEU A 86 14.60 -1.39 -20.22
C LEU A 86 14.24 -1.91 -21.62
N LYS A 87 15.15 -2.59 -22.29
CA LYS A 87 14.88 -3.27 -23.57
C LYS A 87 13.86 -4.39 -23.40
N ARG A 88 13.96 -5.18 -22.33
CA ARG A 88 12.97 -6.22 -21.99
C ARG A 88 11.58 -5.61 -21.79
N VAL A 89 11.47 -4.51 -21.05
CA VAL A 89 10.21 -3.77 -20.88
C VAL A 89 9.68 -3.30 -22.23
N ARG A 90 10.51 -2.70 -23.08
CA ARG A 90 10.12 -2.20 -24.40
C ARG A 90 9.62 -3.30 -25.34
N GLN A 91 10.18 -4.50 -25.25
CA GLN A 91 9.84 -5.63 -26.11
C GLN A 91 8.64 -6.45 -25.63
N HIS A 92 8.22 -6.26 -24.39
CA HIS A 92 7.05 -6.96 -23.87
C HIS A 92 5.76 -6.46 -24.50
N SER A 93 4.88 -7.37 -24.86
CA SER A 93 3.54 -7.06 -25.39
C SER A 93 2.57 -6.81 -24.24
N PHE A 94 2.58 -5.60 -23.70
CA PHE A 94 1.64 -5.22 -22.67
C PHE A 94 0.20 -5.20 -23.17
N GLN A 95 -0.73 -5.62 -22.33
CA GLN A 95 -2.15 -5.39 -22.59
C GLN A 95 -2.43 -3.88 -22.50
N PRO A 96 -3.42 -3.38 -23.26
CA PRO A 96 -3.82 -1.98 -23.15
C PRO A 96 -4.16 -1.65 -21.71
N LEU A 97 -3.55 -0.59 -21.18
CA LEU A 97 -3.97 -0.06 -19.88
C LEU A 97 -5.44 0.32 -20.00
N SER A 98 -6.28 -0.25 -19.15
CA SER A 98 -7.66 0.19 -19.08
C SER A 98 -7.65 1.61 -18.51
N ASN A 99 -8.15 2.57 -19.29
CA ASN A 99 -8.30 3.96 -18.86
C ASN A 99 -9.37 4.12 -17.77
N GLY A 100 -9.21 3.40 -16.66
CA GLY A 100 -10.22 3.28 -15.62
C GLY A 100 -11.48 2.55 -16.13
N PHE A 101 -11.93 1.57 -15.44
CA PHE A 101 -13.20 0.91 -15.79
C PHE A 101 -14.33 1.91 -15.59
N THR A 102 -15.02 2.28 -16.63
CA THR A 102 -16.09 3.28 -16.58
C THR A 102 -17.35 2.76 -15.91
N ASN A 103 -17.45 1.44 -15.71
CA ASN A 103 -18.58 0.79 -15.04
C ASN A 103 -18.25 -0.63 -14.53
N ASP A 104 -19.04 -1.13 -13.58
CA ASP A 104 -18.93 -2.46 -12.98
C ASP A 104 -18.96 -3.62 -14.00
N ALA A 105 -19.60 -3.42 -15.17
CA ALA A 105 -19.70 -4.46 -16.19
C ALA A 105 -18.35 -4.63 -16.92
N GLU A 106 -17.67 -3.55 -17.20
CA GLU A 106 -16.35 -3.56 -17.80
C GLU A 106 -15.31 -4.17 -16.84
N LEU A 107 -15.32 -3.76 -15.56
CA LEU A 107 -14.50 -4.38 -14.52
C LEU A 107 -14.67 -5.89 -14.45
N ARG A 108 -15.91 -6.38 -14.50
CA ARG A 108 -16.21 -7.80 -14.46
C ARG A 108 -15.75 -8.55 -15.70
N THR A 109 -15.77 -7.89 -16.84
CA THR A 109 -15.40 -8.51 -18.13
C THR A 109 -13.88 -8.51 -18.30
N HIS A 110 -13.22 -7.43 -17.99
CA HIS A 110 -11.75 -7.25 -18.16
C HIS A 110 -10.96 -7.85 -16.99
N GLY A 111 -11.46 -7.76 -15.77
CA GLY A 111 -10.79 -8.27 -14.60
C GLY A 111 -10.43 -9.76 -14.67
N VAL A 112 -11.23 -10.59 -15.37
CA VAL A 112 -10.91 -12.01 -15.56
C VAL A 112 -9.75 -12.22 -16.54
N ALA A 113 -9.60 -11.37 -17.55
CA ALA A 113 -8.51 -11.47 -18.52
C ALA A 113 -7.16 -11.07 -17.89
N ASP A 114 -7.17 -10.03 -17.05
CA ASP A 114 -5.96 -9.48 -16.42
C ASP A 114 -5.33 -10.42 -15.38
N LEU A 115 -6.07 -11.40 -14.88
CA LEU A 115 -5.57 -12.35 -13.89
C LEU A 115 -4.50 -13.32 -14.41
N THR A 116 -4.36 -13.44 -15.71
CA THR A 116 -3.47 -14.40 -16.39
C THR A 116 -2.28 -13.74 -17.06
N ASN A 117 -2.22 -12.41 -17.08
CA ASN A 117 -1.12 -11.71 -17.73
C ASN A 117 0.05 -11.46 -16.74
N ASP A 118 1.25 -11.48 -17.26
CA ASP A 118 2.48 -11.26 -16.51
C ASP A 118 2.99 -9.82 -16.59
N ASP A 119 2.21 -8.88 -17.10
CA ASP A 119 2.60 -7.48 -17.31
C ASP A 119 3.15 -6.85 -16.01
N TRP A 120 2.48 -7.11 -14.89
CA TRP A 120 2.92 -6.65 -13.59
C TRP A 120 4.29 -7.21 -13.19
N LYS A 121 4.58 -8.47 -13.54
CA LYS A 121 5.89 -9.09 -13.25
C LYS A 121 6.99 -8.39 -14.03
N VAL A 122 6.77 -8.12 -15.32
CA VAL A 122 7.77 -7.47 -16.16
C VAL A 122 8.14 -6.11 -15.60
N ASN A 123 7.15 -5.28 -15.26
CA ASN A 123 7.38 -3.97 -14.66
C ASN A 123 8.02 -4.08 -13.27
N THR A 124 7.47 -4.93 -12.40
CA THR A 124 7.95 -5.10 -11.01
C THR A 124 9.40 -5.60 -10.97
N LEU A 125 9.73 -6.61 -11.78
CA LEU A 125 11.09 -7.14 -11.83
C LEU A 125 12.07 -6.16 -12.48
N ALA A 126 11.62 -5.37 -13.47
CA ALA A 126 12.44 -4.32 -14.04
C ALA A 126 12.78 -3.25 -12.98
N VAL A 127 11.80 -2.76 -12.24
CA VAL A 127 12.03 -1.79 -11.15
C VAL A 127 12.95 -2.38 -10.07
N ARG A 128 12.74 -3.65 -9.68
CA ARG A 128 13.63 -4.36 -8.75
C ARG A 128 15.08 -4.33 -9.21
N ASP A 129 15.31 -4.76 -10.46
CA ASP A 129 16.66 -4.93 -11.01
C ASP A 129 17.35 -3.57 -11.21
N LEU A 130 16.60 -2.52 -11.55
CA LEU A 130 17.08 -1.14 -11.59
C LEU A 130 17.39 -0.62 -10.17
N CYS A 131 16.53 -0.83 -9.19
CA CYS A 131 16.76 -0.40 -7.81
C CYS A 131 17.94 -1.10 -7.13
N ARG A 132 18.31 -2.32 -7.58
CA ARG A 132 19.49 -3.05 -7.12
C ARG A 132 20.81 -2.44 -7.63
N GLN A 133 20.77 -1.63 -8.67
CA GLN A 133 21.93 -0.97 -9.25
C GLN A 133 22.21 0.42 -8.67
N ASP A 134 21.39 0.88 -7.73
CA ASP A 134 21.53 2.16 -7.04
C ASP A 134 21.57 3.37 -7.98
N ALA A 135 22.29 4.43 -7.59
CA ALA A 135 22.39 5.68 -8.33
C ALA A 135 23.02 5.54 -9.73
N LYS A 136 23.72 4.44 -10.03
CA LYS A 136 24.39 4.23 -11.31
C LYS A 136 23.41 4.21 -12.49
N VAL A 137 22.14 3.87 -12.27
CA VAL A 137 21.12 3.81 -13.32
C VAL A 137 20.46 5.15 -13.61
N ILE A 138 20.65 6.17 -12.76
CA ILE A 138 19.96 7.45 -12.90
C ILE A 138 20.16 8.08 -14.30
N PRO A 139 21.37 8.14 -14.87
CA PRO A 139 21.54 8.70 -16.21
C PRO A 139 20.70 8.00 -17.27
N ILE A 140 20.67 6.65 -17.26
CA ILE A 140 19.88 5.90 -18.25
C ILE A 140 18.38 5.99 -17.99
N LEU A 141 17.95 6.14 -16.73
CA LEU A 141 16.55 6.40 -16.39
C LEU A 141 16.10 7.78 -16.85
N LEU A 142 16.96 8.80 -16.76
CA LEU A 142 16.68 10.13 -17.30
C LEU A 142 16.47 10.10 -18.81
N ASP A 143 17.29 9.37 -19.55
CA ASP A 143 17.12 9.17 -21.00
C ASP A 143 15.81 8.41 -21.27
N ALA A 144 15.47 7.41 -20.47
CA ALA A 144 14.27 6.60 -20.60
C ALA A 144 12.97 7.38 -20.34
N MET A 145 13.01 8.54 -19.66
CA MET A 145 11.84 9.41 -19.49
C MET A 145 11.29 9.96 -20.80
N THR A 146 12.06 9.91 -21.90
CA THR A 146 11.64 10.35 -23.23
C THR A 146 11.40 9.21 -24.22
N ASP A 147 11.37 7.96 -23.75
CA ASP A 147 11.14 6.79 -24.60
C ASP A 147 9.76 6.83 -25.25
N LEU A 148 9.64 6.31 -26.48
CA LEU A 148 8.36 6.20 -27.17
C LEU A 148 7.38 5.25 -26.47
N ASN A 149 7.90 4.23 -25.78
CA ASN A 149 7.11 3.24 -25.05
C ASN A 149 6.71 3.79 -23.67
N LEU A 150 5.41 3.92 -23.44
CA LEU A 150 4.86 4.44 -22.18
C LEU A 150 5.29 3.61 -20.95
N HIS A 151 5.42 2.27 -21.07
CA HIS A 151 5.83 1.41 -19.97
C HIS A 151 7.29 1.63 -19.58
N VAL A 152 8.14 1.95 -20.54
CA VAL A 152 9.54 2.35 -20.27
C VAL A 152 9.57 3.66 -19.50
N ARG A 153 8.80 4.67 -19.94
CA ARG A 153 8.70 5.96 -19.21
C ARG A 153 8.12 5.79 -17.82
N HIS A 154 7.09 4.94 -17.66
CA HIS A 154 6.50 4.64 -16.37
C HIS A 154 7.50 3.96 -15.41
N VAL A 155 8.18 2.90 -15.86
CA VAL A 155 9.23 2.22 -15.08
C VAL A 155 10.37 3.18 -14.71
N ALA A 156 10.74 4.08 -15.63
CA ALA A 156 11.75 5.09 -15.36
C ALA A 156 11.29 6.09 -14.29
N ALA A 157 10.09 6.64 -14.40
CA ALA A 157 9.53 7.56 -13.41
C ALA A 157 9.43 6.91 -12.02
N LEU A 158 8.91 5.68 -11.94
CA LEU A 158 8.79 4.90 -10.72
C LEU A 158 10.18 4.66 -10.08
N SER A 159 11.15 4.19 -10.86
CA SER A 159 12.51 3.93 -10.36
C SER A 159 13.21 5.21 -9.90
N LEU A 160 13.07 6.31 -10.65
CA LEU A 160 13.57 7.61 -10.24
C LEU A 160 12.93 8.09 -8.93
N GLY A 161 11.64 7.82 -8.71
CA GLY A 161 10.94 8.19 -7.49
C GLY A 161 11.35 7.37 -6.27
N ILE A 162 11.76 6.11 -6.47
CA ILE A 162 12.13 5.18 -5.38
C ILE A 162 13.59 5.36 -4.95
N LEU A 163 14.49 5.54 -5.89
CA LEU A 163 15.93 5.71 -5.58
C LEU A 163 16.14 6.99 -4.75
N PRO A 164 16.97 6.98 -3.68
CA PRO A 164 17.19 8.14 -2.86
C PRO A 164 17.91 9.25 -3.63
N LEU A 165 17.78 10.48 -3.15
CA LEU A 165 18.61 11.58 -3.66
C LEU A 165 20.08 11.29 -3.35
N ILE A 166 20.96 11.67 -4.28
CA ILE A 166 22.39 11.47 -4.11
C ILE A 166 22.94 12.59 -3.22
N PRO A 167 23.56 12.27 -2.07
CA PRO A 167 24.20 13.29 -1.23
C PRO A 167 25.22 14.11 -2.03
N ASP A 168 25.21 15.42 -1.82
CA ASP A 168 26.13 16.41 -2.44
C ASP A 168 26.09 16.51 -3.97
N ALA A 169 25.17 15.79 -4.65
CA ALA A 169 25.01 15.82 -6.11
C ALA A 169 23.82 16.69 -6.55
N THR A 170 23.77 17.95 -6.11
CA THR A 170 22.65 18.88 -6.34
C THR A 170 22.24 18.94 -7.81
N ALA A 171 23.20 19.13 -8.72
CA ALA A 171 22.89 19.26 -10.16
C ALA A 171 22.27 18.00 -10.78
N GLU A 172 22.60 16.81 -10.28
CA GLU A 172 21.99 15.55 -10.77
C GLU A 172 20.59 15.36 -10.18
N ASN A 173 20.43 15.66 -8.89
CA ASN A 173 19.13 15.66 -8.23
C ASN A 173 18.17 16.68 -8.87
N ASP A 174 18.65 17.88 -9.21
CA ASP A 174 17.87 18.92 -9.89
C ASP A 174 17.43 18.45 -11.30
N ARG A 175 18.33 17.80 -12.07
CA ARG A 175 17.97 17.21 -13.37
C ARG A 175 16.92 16.12 -13.24
N ARG A 176 17.02 15.32 -12.20
CA ARG A 176 16.04 14.26 -11.92
C ARG A 176 14.66 14.83 -11.60
N ILE A 177 14.61 15.83 -10.72
CA ILE A 177 13.36 16.53 -10.39
C ILE A 177 12.79 17.21 -11.63
N ALA A 178 13.61 17.90 -12.42
CA ALA A 178 13.17 18.57 -13.64
C ALA A 178 12.61 17.58 -14.71
N ALA A 179 13.21 16.39 -14.85
CA ALA A 179 12.70 15.37 -15.75
C ALA A 179 11.31 14.85 -15.32
N LEU A 180 11.12 14.63 -14.01
CA LEU A 180 9.82 14.24 -13.45
C LEU A 180 8.79 15.37 -13.57
N GLU A 181 9.16 16.63 -13.33
CA GLU A 181 8.27 17.78 -13.56
C GLU A 181 7.87 17.91 -15.03
N SER A 182 8.82 17.69 -15.96
CA SER A 182 8.51 17.68 -17.39
C SER A 182 7.52 16.58 -17.75
N ALA A 183 7.68 15.37 -17.21
CA ALA A 183 6.73 14.29 -17.41
C ALA A 183 5.35 14.61 -16.80
N LEU A 184 5.30 15.15 -15.61
CA LEU A 184 4.06 15.58 -14.94
C LEU A 184 3.25 16.58 -15.79
N LEU A 185 3.95 17.53 -16.42
CA LEU A 185 3.32 18.61 -17.17
C LEU A 185 2.97 18.25 -18.59
N ASN A 186 3.74 17.36 -19.24
CA ASN A 186 3.74 17.24 -20.69
C ASN A 186 3.52 15.82 -21.21
N ASP A 187 3.62 14.75 -20.39
CA ASP A 187 3.42 13.39 -20.87
C ASP A 187 1.98 13.19 -21.33
N GLN A 188 1.82 12.54 -22.50
CA GLN A 188 0.50 12.27 -23.07
C GLN A 188 -0.29 11.25 -22.21
N GLU A 189 0.43 10.32 -21.56
CA GLU A 189 -0.16 9.22 -20.82
C GLU A 189 -0.40 9.60 -19.36
N GLN A 190 -1.66 9.52 -18.94
CA GLN A 190 -2.01 9.84 -17.56
C GLN A 190 -1.27 8.99 -16.52
N VAL A 191 -0.97 7.72 -16.82
CA VAL A 191 -0.24 6.83 -15.91
C VAL A 191 1.19 7.32 -15.66
N VAL A 192 1.83 7.90 -16.66
CA VAL A 192 3.18 8.47 -16.52
C VAL A 192 3.12 9.78 -15.74
N ARG A 193 2.11 10.65 -16.01
CA ARG A 193 1.92 11.88 -15.24
C ARG A 193 1.62 11.58 -13.75
N SER A 194 0.78 10.58 -13.48
CA SER A 194 0.50 10.12 -12.11
C SER A 194 1.75 9.64 -11.40
N GLU A 195 2.54 8.77 -12.05
CA GLU A 195 3.78 8.27 -11.43
C GLU A 195 4.81 9.38 -11.23
N ALA A 196 4.89 10.34 -12.14
CA ALA A 196 5.76 11.52 -11.96
C ALA A 196 5.35 12.34 -10.72
N ALA A 197 4.04 12.55 -10.49
CA ALA A 197 3.55 13.21 -9.27
C ALA A 197 3.94 12.42 -8.02
N ILE A 198 3.72 11.10 -8.00
CA ILE A 198 4.08 10.21 -6.89
C ILE A 198 5.60 10.27 -6.63
N ALA A 199 6.41 10.20 -7.69
CA ALA A 199 7.87 10.25 -7.62
C ALA A 199 8.36 11.57 -7.01
N LEU A 200 7.82 12.71 -7.44
CA LEU A 200 8.13 14.03 -6.85
C LEU A 200 7.77 14.09 -5.37
N GLY A 201 6.65 13.48 -4.98
CA GLY A 201 6.26 13.34 -3.58
C GLY A 201 7.26 12.52 -2.77
N ARG A 202 7.71 11.38 -3.28
CA ARG A 202 8.71 10.50 -2.64
C ARG A 202 10.05 11.19 -2.46
N LEU A 203 10.47 11.99 -3.44
CA LEU A 203 11.71 12.76 -3.40
C LEU A 203 11.63 14.01 -2.51
N LEU A 204 10.47 14.32 -1.95
CA LEU A 204 10.20 15.55 -1.20
C LEU A 204 10.58 16.80 -2.01
N ALA A 205 10.29 16.81 -3.31
CA ALA A 205 10.66 17.85 -4.25
C ALA A 205 9.89 19.16 -3.98
N THR A 206 10.31 19.95 -3.00
CA THR A 206 9.63 21.20 -2.59
C THR A 206 9.54 22.21 -3.72
N THR A 207 10.49 22.21 -4.65
CA THR A 207 10.51 23.08 -5.83
C THR A 207 9.39 22.75 -6.81
N ALA A 208 8.92 21.49 -6.83
CA ALA A 208 7.84 21.04 -7.72
C ALA A 208 6.43 21.38 -7.20
N VAL A 209 6.27 21.83 -5.95
CA VAL A 209 4.96 22.12 -5.35
C VAL A 209 4.11 23.09 -6.18
N PRO A 210 4.63 24.17 -6.79
CA PRO A 210 3.81 25.03 -7.64
C PRO A 210 3.20 24.29 -8.85
N ASN A 211 4.00 23.44 -9.52
CA ASN A 211 3.55 22.64 -10.67
C ASN A 211 2.55 21.56 -10.24
N LEU A 212 2.82 20.86 -9.13
CA LEU A 212 1.88 19.90 -8.55
C LEU A 212 0.52 20.54 -8.24
N LYS A 213 0.47 21.74 -7.68
CA LYS A 213 -0.78 22.48 -7.43
C LYS A 213 -1.52 22.80 -8.73
N THR A 214 -0.82 23.29 -9.73
CA THR A 214 -1.40 23.60 -11.03
C THR A 214 -2.02 22.36 -11.67
N VAL A 215 -1.30 21.23 -11.66
CA VAL A 215 -1.77 19.97 -12.23
C VAL A 215 -2.94 19.39 -11.41
N ALA A 216 -2.90 19.49 -10.08
CA ALA A 216 -4.00 19.08 -9.20
C ALA A 216 -5.33 19.80 -9.51
N GLU A 217 -5.27 21.03 -10.03
CA GLU A 217 -6.44 21.80 -10.38
C GLU A 217 -6.89 21.59 -11.83
N MET A 218 -5.95 21.39 -12.75
CA MET A 218 -6.18 21.57 -14.18
C MET A 218 -6.05 20.30 -15.03
N ASP A 219 -5.43 19.22 -14.53
CA ASP A 219 -5.28 18.01 -15.33
C ASP A 219 -6.65 17.42 -15.72
N SER A 220 -6.74 16.90 -16.92
CA SER A 220 -7.94 16.24 -17.43
C SER A 220 -8.28 14.94 -16.67
N SER A 221 -7.27 14.28 -16.10
CA SER A 221 -7.41 13.05 -15.33
C SER A 221 -7.59 13.35 -13.84
N LYS A 222 -8.69 12.86 -13.28
CA LYS A 222 -8.93 12.94 -11.82
C LYS A 222 -7.90 12.16 -11.01
N ASP A 223 -7.35 11.11 -11.60
CA ASP A 223 -6.33 10.30 -10.97
C ASP A 223 -5.02 11.09 -10.82
N VAL A 224 -4.60 11.78 -11.88
CA VAL A 224 -3.42 12.66 -11.83
C VAL A 224 -3.62 13.78 -10.80
N GLN A 225 -4.81 14.42 -10.79
CA GLN A 225 -5.14 15.44 -9.80
C GLN A 225 -4.95 14.89 -8.37
N HIS A 226 -5.50 13.71 -8.10
CA HIS A 226 -5.42 13.06 -6.79
C HIS A 226 -3.97 12.72 -6.39
N GLN A 227 -3.18 12.17 -7.30
CA GLN A 227 -1.77 11.86 -7.02
C GLN A 227 -0.96 13.13 -6.73
N CYS A 228 -1.27 14.25 -7.38
CA CYS A 228 -0.67 15.54 -7.04
C CYS A 228 -1.05 16.00 -5.63
N GLU A 229 -2.30 15.85 -5.21
CA GLU A 229 -2.75 16.19 -3.85
C GLU A 229 -2.00 15.35 -2.80
N ILE A 230 -1.84 14.05 -3.04
CA ILE A 230 -1.07 13.14 -2.18
C ILE A 230 0.42 13.55 -2.12
N ALA A 231 1.02 13.88 -3.27
CA ALA A 231 2.41 14.31 -3.32
C ALA A 231 2.64 15.60 -2.53
N ILE A 232 1.75 16.59 -2.68
CA ILE A 232 1.80 17.85 -1.92
C ILE A 232 1.71 17.57 -0.42
N GLU A 233 0.80 16.71 0.01
CA GLU A 233 0.63 16.34 1.41
C GLU A 233 1.90 15.66 1.96
N ARG A 234 2.46 14.71 1.22
CA ARG A 234 3.72 14.03 1.56
C ARG A 234 4.88 15.01 1.73
N ILE A 235 5.05 15.94 0.77
CA ILE A 235 6.07 16.98 0.82
C ILE A 235 5.85 17.89 2.03
N SER A 236 4.61 18.33 2.28
CA SER A 236 4.29 19.24 3.38
C SER A 236 4.62 18.65 4.76
N LYS A 237 4.51 17.35 4.91
CA LYS A 237 4.80 16.59 6.13
C LYS A 237 6.23 16.07 6.19
N MET A 238 7.03 16.30 5.16
CA MET A 238 8.40 15.77 5.05
C MET A 238 8.46 14.26 5.30
N GLN A 239 7.51 13.51 4.74
CA GLN A 239 7.35 12.07 4.97
C GLN A 239 8.29 11.27 4.06
N GLN A 240 9.47 10.97 4.56
CA GLN A 240 10.38 10.01 3.93
C GLN A 240 9.99 8.58 4.31
N ASP A 241 10.09 7.68 3.34
CA ASP A 241 9.83 6.27 3.55
C ASP A 241 10.69 5.43 2.58
N GLU A 242 11.63 4.68 3.14
CA GLU A 242 12.51 3.79 2.37
C GLU A 242 11.96 2.36 2.26
N SER A 243 10.77 2.11 2.82
CA SER A 243 10.19 0.76 2.84
C SER A 243 10.00 0.21 1.43
N LEU A 244 9.60 1.04 0.48
CA LEU A 244 9.39 0.65 -0.91
C LEU A 244 10.71 0.26 -1.60
N LEU A 245 11.78 1.05 -1.43
CA LEU A 245 13.10 0.71 -1.96
C LEU A 245 13.61 -0.62 -1.41
N ASN A 246 13.49 -0.79 -0.10
CA ASN A 246 13.92 -2.01 0.58
C ASN A 246 13.08 -3.23 0.15
N ALA A 247 11.78 -3.03 -0.09
CA ALA A 247 10.89 -4.07 -0.58
C ALA A 247 11.29 -4.51 -2.00
N TYR A 248 11.49 -3.58 -2.92
CA TYR A 248 11.94 -3.91 -4.27
C TYR A 248 13.30 -4.63 -4.27
N ARG A 249 14.27 -4.16 -3.51
CA ARG A 249 15.59 -4.81 -3.44
C ARG A 249 15.55 -6.24 -2.94
N ARG A 250 14.62 -6.57 -2.06
CA ARG A 250 14.46 -7.91 -1.47
C ARG A 250 13.49 -8.80 -2.23
N LEU A 251 12.83 -8.26 -3.25
CA LEU A 251 11.83 -9.01 -4.01
C LEU A 251 12.50 -10.17 -4.77
N GLU A 252 12.03 -11.39 -4.52
CA GLU A 252 12.54 -12.59 -5.16
C GLU A 252 11.44 -13.26 -6.00
N GLU A 253 11.65 -13.34 -7.31
CA GLU A 253 10.68 -13.93 -8.23
C GLU A 253 10.35 -15.39 -7.89
N SER A 254 11.30 -16.12 -7.34
CA SER A 254 11.12 -17.51 -6.90
C SER A 254 10.06 -17.66 -5.80
N THR A 255 9.73 -16.57 -5.09
CA THR A 255 8.67 -16.57 -4.07
C THR A 255 7.28 -16.31 -4.66
N PHE A 256 7.18 -15.88 -5.91
CA PHE A 256 5.90 -15.62 -6.57
C PHE A 256 5.14 -16.92 -6.77
N ASN A 257 4.00 -17.04 -6.13
CA ASN A 257 3.24 -18.27 -6.10
C ASN A 257 1.75 -17.99 -5.89
N SER A 258 0.99 -19.03 -5.75
CA SER A 258 -0.40 -19.00 -5.28
C SER A 258 -0.54 -19.98 -4.13
N VAL A 259 -1.25 -19.60 -3.11
CA VAL A 259 -1.54 -20.53 -2.02
C VAL A 259 -2.57 -21.57 -2.46
N THR A 260 -2.41 -22.77 -1.95
CA THR A 260 -3.28 -23.90 -2.24
C THR A 260 -4.01 -24.32 -0.98
N THR A 261 -5.34 -24.46 -1.06
CA THR A 261 -6.16 -24.99 0.05
C THR A 261 -5.63 -26.35 0.50
N GLY A 262 -5.51 -26.53 1.80
CA GLY A 262 -5.00 -27.76 2.42
C GLY A 262 -3.47 -27.78 2.58
N GLN A 263 -2.74 -26.75 2.10
CA GLN A 263 -1.30 -26.64 2.25
C GLN A 263 -0.93 -25.58 3.32
N PRO A 264 0.25 -25.66 3.91
CA PRO A 264 0.76 -24.63 4.82
C PRO A 264 0.79 -23.25 4.13
N ALA A 265 0.32 -22.23 4.84
CA ALA A 265 0.46 -20.86 4.40
C ALA A 265 1.92 -20.41 4.46
N PRO A 266 2.44 -19.71 3.45
CA PRO A 266 3.75 -19.06 3.51
C PRO A 266 3.82 -18.10 4.69
N ASP A 267 4.90 -18.15 5.48
CA ASP A 267 5.11 -17.21 6.56
C ASP A 267 5.62 -15.87 6.05
N PHE A 268 5.24 -14.80 6.74
CA PHE A 268 5.71 -13.46 6.40
C PHE A 268 5.70 -12.53 7.61
N THR A 269 6.48 -11.46 7.51
CA THR A 269 6.49 -10.35 8.45
C THR A 269 6.31 -9.04 7.70
N LEU A 270 5.33 -8.23 8.11
CA LEU A 270 5.08 -6.89 7.60
C LEU A 270 4.97 -5.89 8.75
N ALA A 271 5.14 -4.62 8.45
CA ALA A 271 4.88 -3.54 9.40
C ALA A 271 3.41 -3.11 9.36
N ASP A 272 2.85 -2.79 10.52
CA ASP A 272 1.56 -2.11 10.61
C ASP A 272 1.70 -0.58 10.41
N THR A 273 0.60 0.14 10.50
CA THR A 273 0.56 1.61 10.34
C THR A 273 1.42 2.38 11.34
N ASP A 274 1.75 1.77 12.48
CA ASP A 274 2.61 2.36 13.51
C ASP A 274 4.08 1.94 13.35
N GLY A 275 4.38 1.10 12.35
CA GLY A 275 5.71 0.55 12.10
C GLY A 275 6.05 -0.66 12.96
N LYS A 276 5.10 -1.20 13.69
CA LYS A 276 5.29 -2.40 14.50
C LYS A 276 5.26 -3.64 13.60
N SER A 277 6.23 -4.52 13.77
CA SER A 277 6.27 -5.80 13.04
C SER A 277 5.13 -6.71 13.47
N TRP A 278 4.51 -7.35 12.47
CA TRP A 278 3.50 -8.38 12.62
C TRP A 278 3.92 -9.61 11.81
N THR A 279 3.92 -10.79 12.45
CA THR A 279 4.36 -12.04 11.83
C THR A 279 3.24 -13.06 11.88
N LEU A 280 2.93 -13.70 10.74
CA LEU A 280 1.84 -14.68 10.65
C LEU A 280 2.04 -15.87 11.59
N SER A 281 3.25 -16.43 11.65
CA SER A 281 3.55 -17.62 12.46
C SER A 281 3.39 -17.41 13.97
N GLU A 282 3.40 -16.17 14.47
CA GLU A 282 3.16 -15.87 15.89
C GLU A 282 1.74 -16.23 16.34
N LEU A 283 0.79 -16.35 15.40
CA LEU A 283 -0.60 -16.72 15.70
C LEU A 283 -0.86 -18.21 15.55
N ARG A 284 0.11 -18.98 15.06
CA ARG A 284 -0.03 -20.44 14.91
C ARG A 284 -0.29 -21.10 16.27
N GLY A 285 -1.19 -22.06 16.29
CA GLY A 285 -1.63 -22.76 17.51
C GLY A 285 -2.65 -21.98 18.36
N SER A 286 -2.88 -20.70 18.08
CA SER A 286 -3.77 -19.87 18.92
C SER A 286 -5.00 -19.36 18.16
N LYS A 287 -4.86 -18.89 16.94
CA LYS A 287 -5.95 -18.21 16.21
C LYS A 287 -6.10 -18.70 14.80
N THR A 288 -7.34 -18.70 14.31
CA THR A 288 -7.60 -18.67 12.88
C THR A 288 -7.31 -17.26 12.35
N VAL A 289 -6.64 -17.13 11.20
CA VAL A 289 -6.25 -15.84 10.64
C VAL A 289 -7.01 -15.60 9.34
N VAL A 290 -7.59 -14.41 9.22
CA VAL A 290 -8.20 -13.92 7.98
C VAL A 290 -7.33 -12.81 7.41
N LEU A 291 -6.70 -13.06 6.28
CA LEU A 291 -5.97 -12.06 5.51
C LEU A 291 -6.89 -11.46 4.46
N ILE A 292 -6.98 -10.15 4.43
CA ILE A 292 -7.81 -9.39 3.48
C ILE A 292 -6.92 -8.38 2.77
N TRP A 293 -6.62 -8.62 1.50
CA TRP A 293 -5.99 -7.60 0.66
C TRP A 293 -7.05 -6.61 0.23
N ILE A 294 -6.96 -5.38 0.73
CA ILE A 294 -7.88 -4.31 0.33
C ILE A 294 -7.53 -3.81 -1.06
N PHE A 295 -8.51 -3.26 -1.75
CA PHE A 295 -8.32 -2.77 -3.12
C PHE A 295 -7.47 -1.49 -3.13
N ALA A 296 -7.89 -0.47 -2.39
CA ALA A 296 -7.16 0.78 -2.22
C ALA A 296 -7.70 1.60 -1.03
N ASP A 297 -6.92 2.54 -0.56
CA ASP A 297 -7.25 3.45 0.55
C ASP A 297 -8.44 4.39 0.25
N TRP A 298 -8.70 4.68 -1.01
CA TRP A 298 -9.86 5.49 -1.45
C TRP A 298 -11.10 4.66 -1.80
N CYS A 299 -11.04 3.34 -1.73
CA CYS A 299 -12.13 2.46 -2.17
C CYS A 299 -13.33 2.48 -1.20
N PRO A 300 -14.53 2.92 -1.64
CA PRO A 300 -15.71 3.00 -0.75
C PRO A 300 -16.13 1.64 -0.19
N VAL A 301 -15.93 0.55 -0.95
CA VAL A 301 -16.24 -0.81 -0.51
C VAL A 301 -15.32 -1.21 0.64
N CYS A 302 -14.02 -0.95 0.53
CA CYS A 302 -13.05 -1.26 1.58
C CYS A 302 -13.37 -0.48 2.87
N HIS A 303 -13.74 0.80 2.73
CA HIS A 303 -14.23 1.56 3.87
C HIS A 303 -15.54 1.04 4.47
N GLY A 304 -16.42 0.49 3.63
CA GLY A 304 -17.62 -0.24 4.08
C GLY A 304 -17.27 -1.45 4.93
N GLU A 305 -16.31 -2.25 4.47
CA GLU A 305 -15.82 -3.44 5.18
C GLU A 305 -15.12 -3.09 6.50
N PHE A 306 -14.36 -2.00 6.56
CA PHE A 306 -13.76 -1.54 7.81
C PHE A 306 -14.83 -1.16 8.85
N ARG A 307 -15.91 -0.50 8.42
CA ARG A 307 -17.05 -0.21 9.31
C ARG A 307 -17.75 -1.49 9.78
N GLU A 308 -17.90 -2.47 8.90
CA GLU A 308 -18.46 -3.78 9.26
C GLU A 308 -17.55 -4.53 10.25
N LEU A 309 -16.24 -4.56 10.03
CA LEU A 309 -15.25 -5.13 10.97
C LEU A 309 -15.34 -4.49 12.36
N ILE A 310 -15.49 -3.16 12.44
CA ILE A 310 -15.65 -2.46 13.72
C ILE A 310 -16.90 -2.96 14.45
N GLN A 311 -18.01 -3.11 13.75
CA GLN A 311 -19.28 -3.57 14.32
C GLN A 311 -19.21 -5.06 14.75
N MET A 312 -18.48 -5.88 14.02
CA MET A 312 -18.39 -7.32 14.24
C MET A 312 -17.26 -7.74 15.19
N LYS A 313 -16.54 -6.79 15.81
CA LYS A 313 -15.40 -7.05 16.70
C LYS A 313 -15.63 -8.22 17.65
N GLN A 314 -16.70 -8.17 18.42
CA GLN A 314 -16.94 -9.17 19.48
C GLN A 314 -17.16 -10.57 18.88
N LEU A 315 -17.84 -10.69 17.76
CA LEU A 315 -18.09 -11.97 17.10
C LEU A 315 -16.80 -12.63 16.61
N TYR A 316 -15.87 -11.85 16.08
CA TYR A 316 -14.57 -12.35 15.65
C TYR A 316 -13.69 -12.74 16.83
N VAL A 317 -13.67 -11.93 17.90
CA VAL A 317 -12.91 -12.20 19.13
C VAL A 317 -13.42 -13.47 19.81
N ASP A 318 -14.73 -13.64 19.96
CA ASP A 318 -15.34 -14.81 20.58
C ASP A 318 -15.13 -16.10 19.76
N SER A 319 -14.84 -15.96 18.48
CA SER A 319 -14.52 -17.08 17.58
C SER A 319 -13.02 -17.39 17.48
N ASP A 320 -12.16 -16.75 18.28
CA ASP A 320 -10.69 -16.86 18.20
C ASP A 320 -10.12 -16.57 16.82
N VAL A 321 -10.70 -15.58 16.12
CA VAL A 321 -10.26 -15.17 14.78
C VAL A 321 -9.48 -13.86 14.86
N ALA A 322 -8.29 -13.85 14.27
CA ALA A 322 -7.51 -12.65 14.00
C ALA A 322 -7.80 -12.18 12.57
N VAL A 323 -8.12 -10.90 12.42
CA VAL A 323 -8.27 -10.27 11.11
C VAL A 323 -7.02 -9.43 10.82
N VAL A 324 -6.58 -9.45 9.58
CA VAL A 324 -5.47 -8.66 9.08
C VAL A 324 -5.86 -8.10 7.73
N THR A 325 -5.78 -6.81 7.58
CA THR A 325 -5.96 -6.15 6.29
C THR A 325 -4.60 -5.72 5.74
N ILE A 326 -4.39 -5.88 4.44
CA ILE A 326 -3.09 -5.67 3.78
C ILE A 326 -3.27 -4.73 2.60
N GLU A 327 -2.37 -3.75 2.49
CA GLU A 327 -2.33 -2.78 1.41
C GLU A 327 -0.94 -2.75 0.75
N CYS A 328 -0.89 -2.59 -0.58
CA CYS A 328 0.38 -2.60 -1.33
C CYS A 328 1.09 -1.23 -1.36
N HIS A 329 0.54 -0.24 -0.70
CA HIS A 329 1.13 1.08 -0.62
C HIS A 329 2.17 1.21 0.50
N GLU A 330 2.96 2.26 0.43
CA GLU A 330 3.89 2.67 1.47
C GLU A 330 3.15 3.05 2.76
N GLN A 331 3.82 2.97 3.89
CA GLN A 331 3.24 3.26 5.21
C GLN A 331 2.53 4.62 5.29
N PHE A 332 3.03 5.62 4.57
CA PHE A 332 2.38 6.92 4.46
C PHE A 332 0.93 6.79 3.94
N ARG A 333 0.70 5.98 2.91
CA ARG A 333 -0.62 5.76 2.30
C ARG A 333 -1.50 4.88 3.18
N ASN A 334 -0.95 3.87 3.83
CA ASN A 334 -1.69 3.02 4.77
C ASN A 334 -2.35 3.80 5.89
N ARG A 335 -1.74 4.90 6.34
CA ARG A 335 -2.34 5.79 7.35
C ARG A 335 -3.59 6.50 6.85
N VAL A 336 -3.74 6.70 5.54
CA VAL A 336 -4.97 7.24 4.96
C VAL A 336 -6.15 6.33 5.27
N MET A 337 -5.96 5.02 5.10
CA MET A 337 -7.01 4.03 5.39
C MET A 337 -7.39 4.00 6.86
N THR A 338 -6.46 4.24 7.78
CA THR A 338 -6.73 4.29 9.22
C THR A 338 -7.27 5.64 9.70
N GLY A 339 -7.33 6.64 8.85
CA GLY A 339 -7.85 7.96 9.15
C GLY A 339 -6.85 8.92 9.79
N ASP A 340 -5.57 8.56 9.88
CA ASP A 340 -4.51 9.44 10.40
C ASP A 340 -4.13 10.55 9.41
N GLN A 341 -4.43 10.35 8.14
CA GLN A 341 -4.17 11.28 7.06
C GLN A 341 -5.49 11.79 6.48
N LEU A 342 -5.65 13.10 6.45
CA LEU A 342 -6.83 13.75 5.88
C LEU A 342 -6.66 13.93 4.37
N LEU A 343 -6.55 12.85 3.63
CA LEU A 343 -6.61 12.90 2.18
C LEU A 343 -8.06 12.85 1.71
N THR A 344 -8.40 13.76 0.81
CA THR A 344 -9.74 13.77 0.21
C THR A 344 -9.88 12.58 -0.73
N LEU A 345 -10.97 11.84 -0.58
CA LEU A 345 -11.34 10.81 -1.55
C LEU A 345 -11.59 11.42 -2.93
N HIS A 346 -11.36 10.61 -3.96
CA HIS A 346 -11.75 10.92 -5.33
C HIS A 346 -13.20 11.42 -5.41
N GLY A 347 -13.42 12.57 -6.03
CA GLY A 347 -14.72 13.01 -6.53
C GLY A 347 -15.43 14.00 -5.64
N GLU A 348 -16.63 13.87 -5.36
CA GLU A 348 -17.64 14.91 -5.14
C GLU A 348 -17.53 15.74 -3.85
N ASN A 349 -16.65 15.41 -2.87
CA ASN A 349 -16.57 16.11 -1.59
C ASN A 349 -15.16 16.47 -1.13
N LYS A 350 -14.46 17.28 -1.92
CA LYS A 350 -13.18 17.90 -1.52
C LYS A 350 -13.22 18.68 -0.19
N LYS A 351 -14.40 18.91 0.37
CA LYS A 351 -14.61 19.76 1.57
C LYS A 351 -14.85 18.95 2.85
N THR A 352 -15.06 17.65 2.76
CA THR A 352 -15.29 16.83 3.94
C THR A 352 -14.11 15.87 4.07
N PRO A 353 -13.19 16.11 4.99
CA PRO A 353 -12.18 15.11 5.32
C PRO A 353 -12.92 13.81 5.62
N GLN A 354 -12.42 12.71 5.08
CA GLN A 354 -12.96 11.42 5.49
C GLN A 354 -12.76 11.31 6.99
N ALA A 355 -13.86 11.26 7.73
CA ALA A 355 -13.77 11.05 9.16
C ALA A 355 -13.04 9.72 9.37
N GLY A 356 -11.90 9.76 10.06
CA GLY A 356 -11.18 8.57 10.48
C GLY A 356 -12.11 7.63 11.24
N TYR A 357 -11.74 6.39 11.35
CA TYR A 357 -12.51 5.44 12.14
C TYR A 357 -12.43 5.83 13.61
N PRO A 358 -13.55 5.94 14.31
CA PRO A 358 -13.54 6.33 15.70
C PRO A 358 -12.79 5.27 16.53
N GLY A 359 -11.70 5.69 17.14
CA GLY A 359 -10.81 4.81 17.92
C GLY A 359 -9.78 4.06 17.06
N SER A 360 -8.90 3.33 17.70
CA SER A 360 -7.96 2.45 17.04
C SER A 360 -8.68 1.24 16.44
N LEU A 361 -8.21 0.78 15.29
CA LEU A 361 -8.66 -0.49 14.72
C LEU A 361 -8.32 -1.61 15.72
N TRP A 362 -9.22 -2.57 15.88
CA TRP A 362 -9.00 -3.74 16.75
C TRP A 362 -8.23 -4.87 16.04
N TRP A 363 -7.97 -4.71 14.76
CA TRP A 363 -7.17 -5.61 13.92
C TRP A 363 -5.94 -4.87 13.38
N SER A 364 -4.98 -5.62 12.84
CA SER A 364 -3.77 -5.07 12.23
C SER A 364 -4.04 -4.70 10.77
N HIS A 365 -3.64 -3.48 10.38
CA HIS A 365 -3.59 -3.02 9.00
C HIS A 365 -2.14 -2.90 8.57
N LEU A 366 -1.72 -3.73 7.61
CA LEU A 366 -0.32 -3.93 7.26
C LEU A 366 0.04 -3.29 5.92
N SER A 367 1.27 -2.83 5.82
CA SER A 367 1.88 -2.31 4.59
C SER A 367 2.70 -3.41 3.92
N ASP A 368 2.37 -3.70 2.67
CA ASP A 368 3.11 -4.62 1.79
C ASP A 368 3.65 -3.85 0.57
N PRO A 369 4.61 -2.93 0.77
CA PRO A 369 5.15 -2.14 -0.33
C PRO A 369 5.79 -3.05 -1.38
N ALA A 370 5.63 -2.72 -2.65
CA ALA A 370 5.94 -3.55 -3.82
C ALA A 370 5.13 -4.86 -3.92
N GLY A 371 4.20 -5.14 -3.00
CA GLY A 371 3.32 -6.29 -3.05
C GLY A 371 4.01 -7.65 -2.95
N ALA A 372 5.13 -7.72 -2.22
CA ALA A 372 5.94 -8.92 -2.13
C ALA A 372 5.20 -10.09 -1.47
N VAL A 373 4.49 -9.83 -0.38
CA VAL A 373 3.67 -10.83 0.31
C VAL A 373 2.44 -11.18 -0.54
N GLY A 374 1.82 -10.16 -1.18
CA GLY A 374 0.75 -10.40 -2.13
C GLY A 374 1.17 -11.38 -3.22
N ALA A 375 2.35 -11.20 -3.81
CA ALA A 375 2.88 -12.08 -4.85
C ALA A 375 3.13 -13.53 -4.35
N MET A 376 3.52 -13.71 -3.11
CA MET A 376 3.66 -15.05 -2.48
C MET A 376 2.32 -15.77 -2.34
N TYR A 377 1.25 -15.02 -2.18
CA TYR A 377 -0.11 -15.53 -1.99
C TYR A 377 -0.94 -15.59 -3.27
N GLY A 378 -0.40 -15.20 -4.42
CA GLY A 378 -1.13 -15.12 -5.69
C GLY A 378 -1.99 -13.86 -5.83
N VAL A 379 -1.81 -12.91 -4.93
CA VAL A 379 -2.36 -11.56 -5.04
C VAL A 379 -1.34 -10.73 -5.78
N SER A 380 -1.63 -10.36 -7.01
CA SER A 380 -0.73 -9.53 -7.82
C SER A 380 -1.12 -8.07 -7.66
N PRO A 381 -0.44 -7.27 -6.84
CA PRO A 381 -0.85 -5.88 -6.58
C PRO A 381 -0.83 -5.03 -7.85
N LEU A 382 0.03 -5.38 -8.79
CA LEU A 382 0.17 -4.66 -10.05
C LEU A 382 -0.71 -5.22 -11.19
N ALA A 383 -1.55 -6.23 -10.91
CA ALA A 383 -2.48 -6.77 -11.90
C ALA A 383 -3.63 -5.80 -12.23
N PHE A 384 -3.88 -4.84 -11.33
CA PHE A 384 -4.91 -3.82 -11.49
C PHE A 384 -4.29 -2.43 -11.47
N ALA A 385 -3.83 -1.94 -12.60
CA ALA A 385 -3.52 -0.52 -12.79
C ALA A 385 -4.85 0.22 -13.01
N VAL A 386 -5.59 0.46 -11.94
CA VAL A 386 -6.84 1.23 -11.96
C VAL A 386 -6.53 2.60 -11.39
N HIS A 387 -7.14 3.62 -11.93
CA HIS A 387 -6.91 5.00 -11.51
C HIS A 387 -5.45 5.42 -11.55
N SER A 388 -4.72 4.92 -12.56
CA SER A 388 -3.31 5.26 -12.80
C SER A 388 -2.38 5.00 -11.61
N GLU A 389 -2.74 4.05 -10.76
CA GLU A 389 -1.90 3.58 -9.66
C GLU A 389 -1.94 2.05 -9.53
N TYR A 390 -0.96 1.51 -8.83
CA TYR A 390 -0.92 0.11 -8.51
C TYR A 390 -1.70 -0.16 -7.23
N ILE A 391 -2.63 -1.09 -7.31
CA ILE A 391 -3.54 -1.46 -6.23
C ILE A 391 -3.60 -2.97 -6.09
N ASN A 392 -4.03 -3.45 -4.93
CA ASN A 392 -4.22 -4.87 -4.72
C ASN A 392 -5.42 -5.38 -5.51
N ARG A 393 -5.30 -6.60 -5.98
CA ARG A 393 -6.46 -7.44 -6.27
C ARG A 393 -7.21 -7.72 -4.97
N PRO A 394 -8.51 -7.40 -4.87
CA PRO A 394 -9.25 -7.70 -3.65
C PRO A 394 -9.27 -9.20 -3.40
N SER A 395 -8.67 -9.64 -2.31
CA SER A 395 -8.49 -11.07 -2.03
C SER A 395 -8.75 -11.36 -0.56
N THR A 396 -9.17 -12.60 -0.29
CA THR A 396 -9.37 -13.09 1.08
C THR A 396 -8.76 -14.47 1.21
N VAL A 397 -7.90 -14.65 2.20
CA VAL A 397 -7.32 -15.95 2.55
C VAL A 397 -7.64 -16.26 4.02
N ILE A 398 -8.13 -17.48 4.28
CA ILE A 398 -8.40 -17.96 5.64
C ILE A 398 -7.40 -19.07 5.95
N ILE A 399 -6.70 -18.93 7.06
CA ILE A 399 -5.68 -19.84 7.55
C ILE A 399 -6.12 -20.32 8.93
N ASP A 400 -6.17 -21.63 9.14
CA ASP A 400 -6.56 -22.19 10.43
C ASP A 400 -5.46 -22.08 11.51
N LYS A 401 -5.78 -22.55 12.71
CA LYS A 401 -4.84 -22.53 13.85
C LYS A 401 -3.56 -23.35 13.61
N ASP A 402 -3.63 -24.35 12.72
CA ASP A 402 -2.46 -25.18 12.35
C ASP A 402 -1.57 -24.51 11.30
N GLY A 403 -2.00 -23.36 10.80
CA GLY A 403 -1.31 -22.62 9.74
C GLY A 403 -1.61 -23.14 8.34
N ILE A 404 -2.71 -23.90 8.17
CA ILE A 404 -3.13 -24.47 6.88
C ILE A 404 -4.14 -23.55 6.20
N VAL A 405 -3.96 -23.29 4.92
CA VAL A 405 -4.90 -22.53 4.10
C VAL A 405 -6.21 -23.31 3.96
N ARG A 406 -7.31 -22.76 4.42
CA ARG A 406 -8.66 -23.33 4.30
C ARG A 406 -9.44 -22.72 3.16
N PHE A 407 -9.14 -21.48 2.82
CA PHE A 407 -9.82 -20.75 1.76
C PHE A 407 -8.88 -19.72 1.14
N ALA A 408 -8.95 -19.59 -0.17
CA ALA A 408 -8.29 -18.52 -0.92
C ALA A 408 -9.21 -18.04 -2.04
N TYR A 409 -9.48 -16.74 -2.06
CA TYR A 409 -10.34 -16.12 -3.06
C TYR A 409 -9.67 -14.87 -3.63
N TYR A 410 -9.62 -14.82 -4.94
CA TYR A 410 -9.02 -13.73 -5.70
C TYR A 410 -10.09 -13.04 -6.51
N GLY A 411 -10.37 -11.80 -6.17
CA GLY A 411 -11.43 -11.02 -6.80
C GLY A 411 -11.04 -10.51 -8.19
N THR A 412 -12.05 -10.06 -8.92
CA THR A 412 -11.93 -9.52 -10.29
C THR A 412 -12.38 -8.07 -10.38
N PHE A 413 -12.96 -7.53 -9.34
CA PHE A 413 -13.37 -6.12 -9.22
C PHE A 413 -13.43 -5.72 -7.73
N TRP A 414 -13.52 -4.43 -7.42
CA TRP A 414 -13.37 -3.83 -6.08
C TRP A 414 -14.18 -4.45 -4.94
N GLY A 415 -15.35 -5.03 -5.20
CA GLY A 415 -16.18 -5.71 -4.20
C GLY A 415 -16.28 -7.22 -4.40
N ASP A 416 -15.41 -7.81 -5.23
CA ASP A 416 -15.45 -9.25 -5.53
C ASP A 416 -14.66 -10.04 -4.50
N ARG A 417 -15.23 -10.19 -3.29
CA ARG A 417 -14.74 -11.06 -2.23
C ARG A 417 -15.88 -11.40 -1.25
N PRO A 418 -15.74 -12.40 -0.38
CA PRO A 418 -16.71 -12.65 0.67
C PRO A 418 -16.86 -11.41 1.57
N SER A 419 -18.09 -11.05 1.95
CA SER A 419 -18.31 -10.02 2.96
C SER A 419 -17.69 -10.45 4.29
N ILE A 420 -17.46 -9.49 5.17
CA ILE A 420 -16.90 -9.73 6.51
C ILE A 420 -17.79 -10.72 7.28
N HIS A 421 -19.11 -10.57 7.18
CA HIS A 421 -20.06 -11.50 7.79
C HIS A 421 -19.92 -12.91 7.19
N LYS A 422 -19.88 -13.04 5.85
CA LYS A 422 -19.75 -14.36 5.18
C LYS A 422 -18.44 -15.04 5.52
N THR A 423 -17.37 -14.29 5.66
CA THR A 423 -16.05 -14.82 6.07
C THR A 423 -16.12 -15.47 7.45
N LEU A 424 -16.77 -14.80 8.42
CA LEU A 424 -16.95 -15.35 9.75
C LEU A 424 -17.87 -16.59 9.74
N GLU A 425 -18.99 -16.55 8.99
CA GLU A 425 -19.90 -17.69 8.81
C GLU A 425 -19.14 -18.92 8.30
N MET A 426 -18.29 -18.76 7.25
CA MET A 426 -17.50 -19.87 6.72
C MET A 426 -16.60 -20.51 7.77
N ILE A 427 -15.98 -19.71 8.63
CA ILE A 427 -15.13 -20.20 9.72
C ILE A 427 -15.95 -20.95 10.75
N GLN A 428 -17.09 -20.39 11.18
CA GLN A 428 -17.94 -20.98 12.23
C GLN A 428 -18.61 -22.27 11.79
N THR A 429 -18.96 -22.38 10.50
CA THR A 429 -19.59 -23.58 9.93
C THR A 429 -18.58 -24.59 9.37
N ASN A 430 -17.32 -24.22 9.26
CA ASN A 430 -16.27 -24.95 8.57
C ASN A 430 -16.65 -25.29 7.12
N ASP A 431 -17.46 -24.44 6.49
CA ASP A 431 -17.88 -24.53 5.08
C ASP A 431 -17.30 -23.37 4.28
N TYR A 432 -16.29 -23.68 3.49
CA TYR A 432 -15.50 -22.68 2.74
C TYR A 432 -15.96 -22.55 1.28
N GLN A 433 -17.20 -22.89 0.98
CA GLN A 433 -17.77 -22.72 -0.37
C GLN A 433 -18.28 -21.28 -0.56
N PHE A 434 -17.71 -20.57 -1.53
CA PHE A 434 -18.11 -19.22 -1.87
C PHE A 434 -17.94 -18.92 -3.35
N VAL A 435 -18.97 -18.31 -3.94
CA VAL A 435 -18.93 -17.67 -5.27
C VAL A 435 -19.64 -16.33 -5.14
N HIS A 436 -18.96 -15.27 -5.53
CA HIS A 436 -19.55 -13.93 -5.44
C HIS A 436 -20.77 -13.82 -6.36
N PRO A 437 -21.96 -13.38 -5.86
CA PRO A 437 -23.20 -13.36 -6.61
C PRO A 437 -23.15 -12.54 -7.91
N LYS A 438 -22.30 -11.50 -7.93
CA LYS A 438 -22.13 -10.63 -9.11
C LYS A 438 -21.05 -11.10 -10.08
N ARG A 439 -20.35 -12.19 -9.77
CA ARG A 439 -19.32 -12.72 -10.66
C ARG A 439 -20.00 -13.35 -11.88
N LEU A 440 -19.65 -12.83 -13.06
CA LEU A 440 -20.12 -13.43 -14.31
C LEU A 440 -19.36 -14.74 -14.54
N VAL A 441 -20.05 -15.86 -14.42
CA VAL A 441 -19.51 -17.13 -14.87
C VAL A 441 -19.55 -17.09 -16.40
N LYS A 442 -18.38 -17.08 -17.05
CA LYS A 442 -18.34 -17.32 -18.50
C LYS A 442 -18.91 -18.72 -18.73
N ARG A 443 -20.12 -18.78 -19.35
CA ARG A 443 -20.69 -20.02 -19.87
C ARG A 443 -19.97 -20.41 -21.15
#